data_451d7d9b4537ec0f85f3521e22a687bf
#
_entry.id   451d7d9b4537ec0f85f3521e22a687bf
#
_cell.length_a   1.000
_cell.length_b   1.000
_cell.length_c   1.000
_cell.angle_alpha   90.00
_cell.angle_beta   90.00
_cell.angle_gamma   90.00
#
_symmetry.space_group_name_H-M   'P 1'
#
loop_
_entity.id
_entity.type
_entity.pdbx_description
1 polymer ?
#
loop_
_entity_poly.entity_id
_entity_poly.type
_entity_poly.pdbx_seq_one_letter_code
_entity_poly.pdbx_strand_id
1 'polypeptide(L)'
;MIVSPHREGGQAQFIAQPVPKNTRDARINCLLDYLQQHIAEPHSLDSLARVVAMSRRTLTRHFARATGMSITDWLTAERLRRSQTLLEAGDLPVEQVAEAVGYLSAVTWRQQFKARFGVSPTEWRRTFRRGA
;
A
#
# COMPACT_ATOMS: atom_id res chain seq x y z
N MET A 1 -19.59 -10.33 0.59
CA MET A 1 -19.30 -10.05 1.57
C MET A 1 -18.87 -9.66 1.63
N ILE A 2 -18.89 -9.83 0.86
CA ILE A 2 -18.41 -9.31 1.62
C ILE A 2 -17.96 -9.00 1.37
N VAL A 3 -17.98 -9.06 0.73
CA VAL A 3 -17.44 -8.50 1.38
C VAL A 3 -16.95 -8.21 1.21
N SER A 4 -16.85 -8.45 0.60
CA SER A 4 -16.32 -7.98 1.24
C SER A 4 -15.92 -7.80 0.96
N PRO A 5 -15.85 -7.91 0.43
CA PRO A 5 -15.38 -7.57 0.99
C PRO A 5 -15.12 -7.31 0.92
N HIS A 6 -14.98 -7.36 0.36
CA HIS A 6 -14.76 -7.04 1.32
C HIS A 6 -14.55 -6.82 1.43
N ARG A 7 -14.78 -6.70 0.57
CA ARG A 7 -14.71 -6.53 1.48
C ARG A 7 -14.84 -6.41 1.71
N GLU A 8 -14.80 -6.80 1.01
CA GLU A 8 -14.99 -6.69 1.89
C GLU A 8 -14.87 -6.52 2.33
N GLY A 9 -15.27 -6.82 1.11
CA GLY A 9 -15.18 -6.45 2.13
C GLY A 9 -15.20 -6.53 2.41
N GLY A 10 -15.32 -6.70 2.12
CA GLY A 10 -15.13 -6.48 3.23
C GLY A 10 -15.28 -6.79 3.56
N GLN A 11 -15.27 -6.87 3.60
CA GLN A 11 -15.15 -7.03 4.61
C GLN A 11 -15.34 -7.09 5.24
N ALA A 12 -15.68 -7.08 4.31
CA ALA A 12 -15.62 -7.19 5.42
C ALA A 12 -15.69 -7.27 5.72
N GLN A 13 -15.73 -7.43 5.79
CA GLN A 13 -15.49 -7.51 6.77
C GLN A 13 -15.79 -7.56 7.48
N PHE A 14 -16.16 -7.90 7.19
CA PHE A 14 -16.13 -8.02 8.49
C PHE A 14 -16.26 -8.23 8.85
N ILE A 15 -16.46 -8.57 8.13
CA ILE A 15 -16.38 -8.83 8.89
C ILE A 15 -16.23 -8.40 9.60
N ALA A 16 -16.59 -8.67 9.64
CA ALA A 16 -16.07 -8.02 10.83
C ALA A 16 -14.57 -8.19 10.94
N GLN A 17 -13.90 -7.22 11.48
CA GLN A 17 -12.47 -7.36 11.66
C GLN A 17 -12.18 -8.36 12.76
N PRO A 18 -11.16 -9.21 12.56
CA PRO A 18 -10.77 -10.09 13.64
C PRO A 18 -10.29 -9.28 14.84
N VAL A 19 -10.72 -9.67 16.01
CA VAL A 19 -10.21 -9.06 17.25
C VAL A 19 -8.76 -9.50 17.40
N PRO A 20 -7.82 -8.57 17.62
CA PRO A 20 -6.43 -8.95 17.83
C PRO A 20 -6.30 -9.88 19.03
N LYS A 21 -5.51 -10.95 18.85
CA LYS A 21 -5.35 -11.94 19.89
C LYS A 21 -4.38 -11.50 20.98
N ASN A 22 -3.53 -10.50 20.67
CA ASN A 22 -2.56 -9.99 21.62
C ASN A 22 -2.19 -8.57 21.25
N THR A 23 -1.41 -7.92 22.13
CA THR A 23 -1.00 -6.54 21.95
C THR A 23 -0.17 -6.32 20.70
N ARG A 24 0.63 -7.33 20.32
CA ARG A 24 1.47 -7.21 19.11
C ARG A 24 0.63 -7.19 17.85
N ASP A 25 -0.39 -8.03 17.80
CA ASP A 25 -1.31 -8.02 16.65
C ASP A 25 -2.04 -6.68 16.55
N ALA A 26 -2.46 -6.13 17.69
CA ALA A 26 -3.11 -4.84 17.71
C ALA A 26 -2.19 -3.75 17.20
N ARG A 27 -0.91 -3.79 17.58
CA ARG A 27 0.08 -2.80 17.13
C ARG A 27 0.36 -2.91 15.64
N ILE A 28 0.40 -4.15 15.10
CA ILE A 28 0.59 -4.32 13.65
C ILE A 28 -0.62 -3.77 12.90
N ASN A 29 -1.84 -4.00 13.39
CA ASN A 29 -3.03 -3.44 12.76
C ASN A 29 -3.01 -1.92 12.77
N CYS A 30 -2.59 -1.32 13.87
CA CYS A 30 -2.43 0.14 13.95
C CYS A 30 -1.38 0.63 12.96
N LEU A 31 -0.30 -0.12 12.80
CA LEU A 31 0.74 0.25 11.83
C LEU A 31 0.22 0.21 10.41
N LEU A 32 -0.56 -0.80 10.05
CA LEU A 32 -1.14 -0.88 8.71
C LEU A 32 -2.04 0.33 8.43
N ASP A 33 -2.86 0.72 9.40
CA ASP A 33 -3.69 1.93 9.27
C ASP A 33 -2.83 3.18 9.12
N TYR A 34 -1.77 3.29 9.93
CA TYR A 34 -0.84 4.40 9.86
C TYR A 34 -0.20 4.49 8.47
N LEU A 35 0.27 3.37 7.93
CA LEU A 35 0.89 3.34 6.62
C LEU A 35 -0.10 3.72 5.51
N GLN A 36 -1.36 3.30 5.64
CA GLN A 36 -2.39 3.68 4.68
C GLN A 36 -2.60 5.19 4.66
N GLN A 37 -2.61 5.81 5.84
CA GLN A 37 -2.86 7.25 5.94
C GLN A 37 -1.63 8.08 5.56
N HIS A 38 -0.43 7.50 5.63
CA HIS A 38 0.82 8.20 5.39
C HIS A 38 1.62 7.58 4.26
N ILE A 39 0.92 7.02 3.27
CA ILE A 39 1.59 6.23 2.22
C ILE A 39 2.60 7.05 1.41
N ALA A 40 2.33 8.33 1.20
CA ALA A 40 3.19 9.20 0.39
C ALA A 40 4.40 9.71 1.15
N GLU A 41 4.47 9.48 2.46
CA GLU A 41 5.57 9.97 3.28
C GLU A 41 6.74 8.99 3.27
N PRO A 42 7.96 9.48 3.47
CA PRO A 42 9.10 8.58 3.59
C PRO A 42 9.02 7.79 4.91
N HIS A 43 9.36 6.53 4.84
CA HIS A 43 9.35 5.65 6.01
C HIS A 43 10.67 4.90 6.12
N SER A 44 11.14 4.71 7.35
CA SER A 44 12.29 3.86 7.63
C SER A 44 11.86 2.79 8.63
N LEU A 45 12.59 1.69 8.63
CA LEU A 45 12.32 0.63 9.60
C LEU A 45 12.44 1.16 11.03
N ASP A 46 13.42 2.03 11.29
CA ASP A 46 13.59 2.62 12.62
C ASP A 46 12.41 3.48 13.02
N SER A 47 11.91 4.34 12.12
CA SER A 47 10.78 5.20 12.46
C SER A 47 9.52 4.38 12.70
N LEU A 48 9.30 3.35 11.91
CA LEU A 48 8.12 2.50 12.06
C LEU A 48 8.20 1.66 13.34
N ALA A 49 9.40 1.19 13.69
CA ALA A 49 9.59 0.46 14.94
C ALA A 49 9.23 1.33 16.15
N ARG A 50 9.57 2.62 16.08
CA ARG A 50 9.18 3.56 17.15
C ARG A 50 7.67 3.76 17.21
N VAL A 51 7.01 3.83 16.07
CA VAL A 51 5.54 4.00 16.02
C VAL A 51 4.86 2.87 16.79
N VAL A 52 5.34 1.65 16.67
CA VAL A 52 4.70 0.48 17.30
C VAL A 52 5.38 0.06 18.59
N ALA A 53 6.41 0.78 19.05
CA ALA A 53 7.17 0.45 20.26
C ALA A 53 7.71 -0.98 20.23
N MET A 54 8.30 -1.36 19.11
CA MET A 54 8.93 -2.67 18.93
C MET A 54 10.36 -2.49 18.47
N SER A 55 11.21 -3.52 18.70
CA SER A 55 12.51 -3.56 18.04
C SER A 55 12.32 -3.80 16.55
N ARG A 56 13.32 -3.44 15.76
CA ARG A 56 13.26 -3.67 14.31
C ARG A 56 13.05 -5.15 13.99
N ARG A 57 13.74 -6.02 14.69
CA ARG A 57 13.64 -7.45 14.48
C ARG A 57 12.23 -7.96 14.77
N THR A 58 11.67 -7.55 15.91
CA THR A 58 10.31 -7.95 16.29
C THR A 58 9.29 -7.45 15.30
N LEU A 59 9.42 -6.18 14.89
CA LEU A 59 8.53 -5.60 13.90
C LEU A 59 8.57 -6.37 12.58
N THR A 60 9.79 -6.60 12.06
CA THR A 60 9.96 -7.30 10.78
C THR A 60 9.28 -8.67 10.82
N ARG A 61 9.52 -9.42 11.90
CA ARG A 61 8.96 -10.76 12.05
C ARG A 61 7.45 -10.75 12.14
N HIS A 62 6.89 -9.87 12.97
CA HIS A 62 5.44 -9.82 13.13
C HIS A 62 4.72 -9.26 11.91
N PHE A 63 5.33 -8.30 11.23
CA PHE A 63 4.75 -7.76 10.01
C PHE A 63 4.68 -8.83 8.92
N ALA A 64 5.76 -9.58 8.73
CA ALA A 64 5.79 -10.66 7.74
C ALA A 64 4.75 -11.73 8.07
N ARG A 65 4.59 -12.04 9.35
CA ARG A 65 3.59 -13.02 9.77
C ARG A 65 2.17 -12.54 9.50
N ALA A 66 1.91 -11.26 9.76
CA ALA A 66 0.57 -10.70 9.62
C ALA A 66 0.18 -10.48 8.16
N THR A 67 1.13 -10.10 7.31
CA THR A 67 0.83 -9.68 5.92
C THR A 67 1.34 -10.66 4.87
N GLY A 68 2.25 -11.56 5.23
CA GLY A 68 2.89 -12.44 4.27
C GLY A 68 3.98 -11.78 3.45
N MET A 69 4.37 -10.54 3.78
CA MET A 69 5.39 -9.82 3.01
C MET A 69 6.21 -8.91 3.91
N SER A 70 7.35 -8.46 3.39
CA SER A 70 8.14 -7.46 4.11
C SER A 70 7.45 -6.11 4.07
N ILE A 71 7.84 -5.21 4.97
CA ILE A 71 7.30 -3.84 4.99
C ILE A 71 7.59 -3.14 3.67
N THR A 72 8.81 -3.28 3.15
CA THR A 72 9.19 -2.66 1.88
C THR A 72 8.31 -3.15 0.73
N ASP A 73 8.10 -4.47 0.65
CA ASP A 73 7.25 -5.03 -0.40
C ASP A 73 5.81 -4.57 -0.26
N TRP A 74 5.31 -4.51 0.97
CA TRP A 74 3.95 -4.05 1.22
C TRP A 74 3.78 -2.58 0.79
N LEU A 75 4.75 -1.73 1.15
CA LEU A 75 4.71 -0.32 0.76
C LEU A 75 4.74 -0.16 -0.76
N THR A 76 5.63 -0.89 -1.42
CA THR A 76 5.74 -0.85 -2.88
C THR A 76 4.42 -1.27 -3.54
N ALA A 77 3.85 -2.39 -3.10
CA ALA A 77 2.60 -2.88 -3.65
C ALA A 77 1.47 -1.86 -3.46
N GLU A 78 1.38 -1.27 -2.28
CA GLU A 78 0.32 -0.32 -1.98
C GLU A 78 0.49 0.98 -2.75
N ARG A 79 1.72 1.49 -2.87
CA ARG A 79 1.99 2.69 -3.65
C ARG A 79 1.66 2.49 -5.12
N LEU A 80 2.02 1.35 -5.67
CA LEU A 80 1.71 1.04 -7.06
C LEU A 80 0.20 0.93 -7.27
N ARG A 81 -0.51 0.27 -6.36
CA ARG A 81 -1.96 0.17 -6.45
C ARG A 81 -2.62 1.53 -6.43
N ARG A 82 -2.18 2.42 -5.55
CA ARG A 82 -2.74 3.78 -5.48
C ARG A 82 -2.44 4.58 -6.73
N SER A 83 -1.25 4.36 -7.32
CA SER A 83 -0.93 5.04 -8.57
C SER A 83 -1.85 4.60 -9.70
N GLN A 84 -2.27 3.33 -9.73
CA GLN A 84 -3.28 2.90 -10.70
C GLN A 84 -4.57 3.69 -10.54
N THR A 85 -5.05 3.83 -9.31
CA THR A 85 -6.28 4.56 -9.04
C THR A 85 -6.18 6.01 -9.51
N LEU A 86 -5.06 6.67 -9.23
CA LEU A 86 -4.86 8.06 -9.67
C LEU A 86 -4.79 8.18 -11.19
N LEU A 87 -4.18 7.21 -11.85
CA LEU A 87 -4.13 7.20 -13.31
C LEU A 87 -5.51 7.02 -13.93
N GLU A 88 -6.35 6.21 -13.31
CA GLU A 88 -7.69 5.91 -13.81
C GLU A 88 -8.66 7.05 -13.59
N ALA A 89 -8.63 7.64 -12.41
CA ALA A 89 -9.68 8.55 -11.97
C ALA A 89 -9.34 10.03 -12.06
N GLY A 90 -8.05 10.38 -12.21
CA GLY A 90 -7.66 11.77 -12.10
C GLY A 90 -6.99 12.33 -13.35
N ASP A 91 -6.68 13.62 -13.27
CA ASP A 91 -6.02 14.33 -14.35
C ASP A 91 -4.61 14.78 -14.00
N LEU A 92 -4.05 14.31 -12.87
CA LEU A 92 -2.68 14.63 -12.55
C LEU A 92 -1.74 14.19 -13.67
N PRO A 93 -0.78 15.04 -14.04
CA PRO A 93 0.26 14.59 -14.98
C PRO A 93 0.90 13.30 -14.48
N VAL A 94 1.23 12.42 -15.41
CA VAL A 94 1.72 11.08 -15.07
C VAL A 94 2.90 11.15 -14.09
N GLU A 95 3.83 12.09 -14.30
CA GLU A 95 5.00 12.20 -13.42
C GLU A 95 4.65 12.67 -12.02
N GLN A 96 3.59 13.44 -11.87
CA GLN A 96 3.13 13.88 -10.56
C GLN A 96 2.42 12.76 -9.79
N VAL A 97 1.91 11.77 -10.48
CA VAL A 97 1.33 10.60 -9.82
C VAL A 97 2.40 9.88 -8.99
N ALA A 98 3.62 9.75 -9.52
CA ALA A 98 4.71 9.12 -8.79
C ALA A 98 4.95 9.81 -7.44
N GLU A 99 5.05 11.12 -7.45
CA GLU A 99 5.27 11.90 -6.23
C GLU A 99 4.08 11.76 -5.27
N ALA A 100 2.88 11.81 -5.80
CA ALA A 100 1.67 11.76 -4.99
C ALA A 100 1.54 10.45 -4.20
N VAL A 101 2.16 9.36 -4.66
CA VAL A 101 2.12 8.09 -3.94
C VAL A 101 3.41 7.77 -3.20
N GLY A 102 4.36 8.71 -3.16
CA GLY A 102 5.55 8.58 -2.31
C GLY A 102 6.83 8.14 -3.00
N TYR A 103 6.87 8.12 -4.33
CA TYR A 103 8.11 7.83 -5.05
C TYR A 103 8.95 9.08 -5.18
N LEU A 104 10.23 8.97 -4.86
CA LEU A 104 11.18 10.07 -5.04
C LEU A 104 11.61 10.19 -6.50
N SER A 105 11.52 9.11 -7.26
CA SER A 105 11.94 9.07 -8.65
C SER A 105 10.83 8.53 -9.52
N ALA A 106 10.40 9.31 -10.49
CA ALA A 106 9.41 8.85 -11.46
C ALA A 106 9.95 7.72 -12.32
N VAL A 107 11.27 7.69 -12.56
CA VAL A 107 11.88 6.60 -13.32
C VAL A 107 11.73 5.28 -12.59
N THR A 108 12.04 5.27 -11.29
CA THR A 108 11.87 4.06 -10.48
C THR A 108 10.42 3.60 -10.46
N TRP A 109 9.50 4.55 -10.27
CA TRP A 109 8.07 4.23 -10.29
C TRP A 109 7.65 3.59 -11.60
N ARG A 110 8.05 4.19 -12.74
CA ARG A 110 7.70 3.62 -14.05
C ARG A 110 8.24 2.21 -14.23
N GLN A 111 9.47 1.97 -13.81
CA GLN A 111 10.06 0.64 -13.91
C GLN A 111 9.29 -0.38 -13.09
N GLN A 112 8.98 -0.04 -11.84
CA GLN A 112 8.27 -0.95 -10.97
C GLN A 112 6.82 -1.14 -11.40
N PHE A 113 6.18 -0.08 -11.89
CA PHE A 113 4.82 -0.16 -12.41
C PHE A 113 4.75 -1.13 -13.58
N LYS A 114 5.63 -0.95 -14.56
CA LYS A 114 5.64 -1.84 -15.73
C LYS A 114 5.98 -3.27 -15.35
N ALA A 115 6.93 -3.47 -14.43
CA ALA A 115 7.28 -4.81 -13.98
C ALA A 115 6.09 -5.52 -13.34
N ARG A 116 5.27 -4.79 -12.58
CA ARG A 116 4.13 -5.41 -11.87
C ARG A 116 2.90 -5.56 -12.76
N PHE A 117 2.61 -4.57 -13.60
CA PHE A 117 1.34 -4.53 -14.33
C PHE A 117 1.47 -4.82 -15.83
N GLY A 118 2.69 -4.94 -16.33
CA GLY A 118 2.94 -5.32 -17.71
C GLY A 118 2.90 -4.19 -18.73
N VAL A 119 2.41 -3.02 -18.35
CA VAL A 119 2.34 -1.85 -19.23
C VAL A 119 2.81 -0.62 -18.47
N SER A 120 3.16 0.43 -19.20
CA SER A 120 3.61 1.68 -18.59
C SER A 120 2.44 2.43 -17.98
N PRO A 121 2.70 3.37 -17.04
CA PRO A 121 1.64 4.22 -16.50
C PRO A 121 0.88 4.99 -17.56
N THR A 122 1.57 5.50 -18.57
CA THR A 122 0.92 6.23 -19.65
C THR A 122 -0.04 5.33 -20.44
N GLU A 123 0.40 4.11 -20.73
CA GLU A 123 -0.46 3.15 -21.41
C GLU A 123 -1.66 2.76 -20.56
N TRP A 124 -1.44 2.61 -19.26
CA TRP A 124 -2.51 2.28 -18.31
C TRP A 124 -3.59 3.37 -18.35
N ARG A 125 -3.18 4.63 -18.23
CA ARG A 125 -4.14 5.75 -18.28
C ARG A 125 -4.89 5.79 -19.60
N ARG A 126 -4.16 5.62 -20.71
CA ARG A 126 -4.76 5.65 -22.05
C ARG A 126 -5.82 4.57 -22.20
N THR A 127 -5.54 3.37 -21.72
CA THR A 127 -6.47 2.24 -21.80
C THR A 127 -7.75 2.56 -21.05
N PHE A 128 -7.65 3.09 -19.85
CA PHE A 128 -8.84 3.42 -19.06
C PHE A 128 -9.64 4.57 -19.65
N ARG A 129 -8.98 5.55 -20.23
CA ARG A 129 -9.69 6.66 -20.85
C ARG A 129 -10.41 6.26 -22.15
N ARG A 130 -9.84 5.33 -22.91
CA ARG A 130 -10.51 4.79 -24.08
C ARG A 130 -11.73 3.99 -23.72
N GLY A 131 -11.67 3.25 -22.65
CA GLY A 131 -12.75 2.41 -22.20
C GLY A 131 -13.91 3.19 -21.59
N ALA A 132 -13.70 4.46 -21.31
CA ALA A 132 -14.74 5.30 -20.71
C ALA A 132 -15.74 5.84 -21.79
#